data_1e3854fb322e3e67a7ab85396c5548f8
#
_entry.id   1e3854fb322e3e67a7ab85396c5548f8
#
_cell.length_a   1.000
_cell.length_b   1.000
_cell.length_c   1.000
_cell.angle_alpha   90.00
_cell.angle_beta   90.00
_cell.angle_gamma   90.00
#
_symmetry.space_group_name_H-M   'P 1'
#
loop_
_entity.id
_entity.type
_entity.pdbx_description
1 polymer ?
#
loop_
_entity_poly.entity_id
_entity_poly.type
_entity_poly.pdbx_seq_one_letter_code
_entity_poly.pdbx_strand_id
1 'polypeptide(L)'
;MDATVLWSGDGVLVIGVAAVLPRWEARQRIRAAVREALAQWLKMDIESISVESTPGSSPRLLLAGRAAGLSLTHDEGISLAAVHLHGAVGIDVMRVQDISDWANLARDYLGPQVTQELAACPDAQRPLRLAQAWTAREAGLKCAGLPLVEWDGVALNCHLQAVETPQNFVATLATIRGQTRRV
;
A
#
# COMPACT_ATOMS: atom_id res chain seq x y z
N MET A 1 20.12 1.27 -8.49
CA MET A 1 18.75 1.81 -8.62
C MET A 1 18.34 2.23 -7.23
N ASP A 2 18.12 3.51 -7.06
CA ASP A 2 17.96 4.11 -5.75
C ASP A 2 16.49 4.12 -5.33
N ALA A 3 16.26 3.99 -4.03
CA ALA A 3 14.94 4.16 -3.45
C ALA A 3 14.55 5.65 -3.54
N THR A 4 13.30 5.91 -3.86
CA THR A 4 12.76 7.26 -3.96
C THR A 4 11.71 7.46 -2.87
N VAL A 5 11.80 8.56 -2.13
CA VAL A 5 10.70 8.99 -1.26
C VAL A 5 9.61 9.59 -2.15
N LEU A 6 8.45 8.95 -2.16
CA LEU A 6 7.29 9.38 -2.96
C LEU A 6 6.39 10.34 -2.18
N TRP A 7 6.33 10.21 -0.87
CA TRP A 7 5.54 11.08 0.00
C TRP A 7 6.05 11.03 1.45
N SER A 8 5.95 12.14 2.17
CA SER A 8 6.18 12.19 3.61
C SER A 8 5.34 13.28 4.27
N GLY A 9 4.74 12.97 5.43
CA GLY A 9 3.93 13.90 6.23
C GLY A 9 3.23 13.18 7.37
N ASP A 10 2.88 13.89 8.43
CA ASP A 10 2.10 13.40 9.58
C ASP A 10 2.62 12.07 10.19
N GLY A 11 3.95 11.90 10.23
CA GLY A 11 4.58 10.68 10.74
C GLY A 11 4.49 9.48 9.80
N VAL A 12 4.12 9.71 8.53
CA VAL A 12 4.08 8.68 7.48
C VAL A 12 5.17 8.94 6.45
N LEU A 13 5.76 7.87 5.94
CA LEU A 13 6.75 7.88 4.87
C LEU A 13 6.36 6.83 3.82
N VAL A 14 6.33 7.21 2.55
CA VAL A 14 6.13 6.30 1.42
C VAL A 14 7.38 6.25 0.56
N ILE A 15 7.84 5.03 0.28
CA ILE A 15 9.09 4.76 -0.43
C ILE A 15 8.77 3.87 -1.64
N GLY A 16 9.37 4.17 -2.78
CA GLY A 16 9.28 3.39 -4.00
C GLY A 16 10.63 2.89 -4.48
N VAL A 17 10.64 1.68 -5.02
CA VAL A 17 11.77 1.10 -5.78
C VAL A 17 11.23 0.64 -7.12
N ALA A 18 11.67 1.28 -8.20
CA ALA A 18 11.31 0.90 -9.56
C ALA A 18 12.39 -0.04 -10.11
N ALA A 19 12.09 -1.33 -10.21
CA ALA A 19 12.99 -2.34 -10.76
C ALA A 19 12.24 -3.60 -11.17
N VAL A 20 12.56 -4.13 -12.33
CA VAL A 20 12.11 -5.47 -12.75
C VAL A 20 13.05 -6.49 -12.12
N LEU A 21 12.64 -7.10 -11.04
CA LEU A 21 13.40 -8.04 -10.24
C LEU A 21 12.58 -9.30 -9.95
N PRO A 22 13.22 -10.45 -9.73
CA PRO A 22 12.52 -11.60 -9.15
C PRO A 22 11.86 -11.23 -7.83
N ARG A 23 10.67 -11.79 -7.56
CA ARG A 23 9.84 -11.39 -6.39
C ARG A 23 10.58 -11.43 -5.04
N TRP A 24 11.46 -12.41 -4.85
CA TRP A 24 12.25 -12.52 -3.62
C TRP A 24 13.26 -11.38 -3.47
N GLU A 25 13.91 -10.98 -4.59
CA GLU A 25 14.87 -9.89 -4.63
C GLU A 25 14.18 -8.53 -4.45
N ALA A 26 13.05 -8.32 -5.13
CA ALA A 26 12.22 -7.13 -4.95
C ALA A 26 11.81 -6.93 -3.47
N ARG A 27 11.46 -8.04 -2.78
CA ARG A 27 11.15 -8.01 -1.35
C ARG A 27 12.35 -7.68 -0.47
N GLN A 28 13.52 -8.18 -0.77
CA GLN A 28 14.74 -7.82 -0.04
C GLN A 28 15.11 -6.36 -0.26
N ARG A 29 15.03 -5.90 -1.51
CA ARG A 29 15.38 -4.55 -1.91
C ARG A 29 14.51 -3.50 -1.23
N ILE A 30 13.19 -3.69 -1.24
CA ILE A 30 12.29 -2.71 -0.60
C ILE A 30 12.49 -2.66 0.91
N ARG A 31 12.82 -3.78 1.58
CA ARG A 31 13.13 -3.78 3.02
C ARG A 31 14.44 -3.05 3.33
N ALA A 32 15.47 -3.24 2.51
CA ALA A 32 16.71 -2.47 2.63
C ALA A 32 16.44 -0.98 2.45
N ALA A 33 15.68 -0.61 1.41
CA ALA A 33 15.28 0.77 1.15
C ALA A 33 14.50 1.40 2.32
N VAL A 34 13.60 0.65 2.96
CA VAL A 34 12.89 1.10 4.18
C VAL A 34 13.87 1.44 5.30
N ARG A 35 14.84 0.56 5.58
CA ARG A 35 15.84 0.80 6.65
C ARG A 35 16.69 2.02 6.35
N GLU A 36 17.19 2.15 5.12
CA GLU A 36 18.03 3.27 4.68
C GLU A 36 17.26 4.60 4.75
N ALA A 37 16.04 4.65 4.21
CA ALA A 37 15.22 5.85 4.22
C ALA A 37 14.82 6.27 5.64
N LEU A 38 14.48 5.33 6.51
CA LEU A 38 14.16 5.62 7.92
C LEU A 38 15.37 6.10 8.70
N ALA A 39 16.55 5.52 8.49
CA ALA A 39 17.79 5.97 9.12
C ALA A 39 18.07 7.44 8.79
N GLN A 40 17.90 7.84 7.53
CA GLN A 40 18.06 9.21 7.07
C GLN A 40 16.96 10.14 7.61
N TRP A 41 15.69 9.73 7.50
CA TRP A 41 14.55 10.55 7.89
C TRP A 41 14.50 10.83 9.39
N LEU A 42 14.77 9.79 10.21
CA LEU A 42 14.72 9.87 11.67
C LEU A 42 16.07 10.23 12.30
N LYS A 43 17.16 10.30 11.50
CA LYS A 43 18.55 10.48 11.98
C LYS A 43 18.93 9.42 13.03
N MET A 44 18.56 8.18 12.77
CA MET A 44 18.82 7.02 13.61
C MET A 44 19.92 6.15 13.02
N ASP A 45 20.58 5.38 13.89
CA ASP A 45 21.47 4.31 13.45
C ASP A 45 20.67 3.23 12.72
N ILE A 46 21.10 2.81 11.55
CA ILE A 46 20.45 1.79 10.73
C ILE A 46 20.33 0.43 11.45
N GLU A 47 21.25 0.15 12.35
CA GLU A 47 21.21 -1.08 13.17
C GLU A 47 20.08 -1.06 14.23
N SER A 48 19.54 0.12 14.53
CA SER A 48 18.36 0.29 15.39
C SER A 48 17.05 0.06 14.65
N ILE A 49 17.08 -0.20 13.33
CA ILE A 49 15.90 -0.37 12.47
C ILE A 49 15.85 -1.82 12.01
N SER A 50 14.83 -2.55 12.44
CA SER A 50 14.62 -3.95 12.07
C SER A 50 13.32 -4.11 11.28
N VAL A 51 13.41 -4.78 10.13
CA VAL A 51 12.26 -5.20 9.31
C VAL A 51 12.20 -6.71 9.33
N GLU A 52 11.30 -7.25 10.13
CA GLU A 52 11.09 -8.69 10.29
C GLU A 52 10.00 -9.18 9.33
N SER A 53 10.18 -10.37 8.79
CA SER A 53 9.17 -10.99 7.92
C SER A 53 9.22 -12.50 8.08
N THR A 54 8.13 -13.05 8.56
CA THR A 54 7.89 -14.48 8.61
C THR A 54 6.93 -14.88 7.49
N PRO A 55 7.16 -16.00 6.78
CA PRO A 55 6.21 -16.48 5.77
C PRO A 55 4.80 -16.62 6.36
N GLY A 56 3.80 -16.09 5.64
CA GLY A 56 2.39 -16.11 6.07
C GLY A 56 1.99 -15.04 7.09
N SER A 57 2.93 -14.19 7.52
CA SER A 57 2.63 -13.07 8.43
C SER A 57 2.92 -11.72 7.78
N SER A 58 2.21 -10.69 8.24
CA SER A 58 2.51 -9.30 7.85
C SER A 58 3.92 -8.91 8.33
N PRO A 59 4.66 -8.12 7.54
CA PRO A 59 5.97 -7.63 7.95
C PRO A 59 5.84 -6.74 9.18
N ARG A 60 6.85 -6.79 10.08
CA ARG A 60 6.93 -5.98 11.29
C ARG A 60 8.11 -5.03 11.20
N LEU A 61 7.90 -3.79 11.60
CA LEU A 61 8.94 -2.78 11.72
C LEU A 61 9.17 -2.48 13.20
N LEU A 62 10.44 -2.51 13.61
CA LEU A 62 10.87 -2.08 14.94
C LEU A 62 11.89 -0.95 14.79
N LEU A 63 11.66 0.14 15.52
CA LEU A 63 12.52 1.31 15.63
C LEU A 63 13.05 1.39 17.06
N ALA A 64 14.32 1.10 17.29
CA ALA A 64 14.90 0.96 18.61
C ALA A 64 14.03 0.08 19.55
N GLY A 65 13.57 -1.05 19.05
CA GLY A 65 12.71 -2.00 19.76
C GLY A 65 11.23 -1.63 19.87
N ARG A 66 10.80 -0.46 19.38
CA ARG A 66 9.39 -0.02 19.39
C ARG A 66 8.73 -0.31 18.04
N ALA A 67 7.55 -0.93 18.09
CA ALA A 67 6.79 -1.24 16.88
C ALA A 67 6.28 0.03 16.18
N ALA A 68 6.37 0.05 14.85
CA ALA A 68 5.77 1.04 13.98
C ALA A 68 4.96 0.35 12.87
N GLY A 69 4.03 1.06 12.25
CA GLY A 69 3.25 0.55 11.13
C GLY A 69 4.12 0.35 9.91
N LEU A 70 3.95 -0.78 9.22
CA LEU A 70 4.61 -1.10 7.96
C LEU A 70 3.65 -1.85 7.04
N SER A 71 3.55 -1.38 5.82
CA SER A 71 2.85 -2.07 4.73
C SER A 71 3.76 -2.13 3.50
N LEU A 72 3.78 -3.27 2.83
CA LEU A 72 4.55 -3.49 1.62
C LEU A 72 3.63 -3.97 0.50
N THR A 73 3.94 -3.54 -0.73
CA THR A 73 3.25 -4.02 -1.94
C THR A 73 4.23 -4.13 -3.10
N HIS A 74 3.91 -5.01 -4.04
CA HIS A 74 4.73 -5.28 -5.22
C HIS A 74 3.82 -5.54 -6.42
N ASP A 75 4.18 -4.92 -7.53
CA ASP A 75 3.72 -5.30 -8.87
C ASP A 75 4.94 -5.43 -9.79
N GLU A 76 4.77 -5.95 -11.00
CA GLU A 76 5.88 -6.13 -11.93
C GLU A 76 6.55 -4.78 -12.24
N GLY A 77 7.82 -4.66 -11.86
CA GLY A 77 8.63 -3.48 -12.09
C GLY A 77 8.55 -2.40 -11.00
N ILE A 78 7.74 -2.58 -9.95
CA ILE A 78 7.64 -1.61 -8.86
C ILE A 78 7.41 -2.29 -7.51
N SER A 79 8.03 -1.75 -6.47
CA SER A 79 7.76 -2.11 -5.07
C SER A 79 7.54 -0.85 -4.27
N LEU A 80 6.52 -0.82 -3.44
CA LEU A 80 6.25 0.29 -2.54
C LEU A 80 6.25 -0.18 -1.07
N ALA A 81 6.63 0.73 -0.20
CA ALA A 81 6.52 0.60 1.24
C ALA A 81 5.88 1.85 1.82
N ALA A 82 5.00 1.67 2.78
CA ALA A 82 4.49 2.75 3.63
C ALA A 82 4.84 2.45 5.09
N VAL A 83 5.34 3.45 5.78
CA VAL A 83 5.64 3.42 7.22
C VAL A 83 4.80 4.47 7.92
N HIS A 84 4.24 4.14 9.09
CA HIS A 84 3.59 5.11 9.96
C HIS A 84 4.14 4.98 11.38
N LEU A 85 4.75 6.04 11.90
CA LEU A 85 5.43 6.02 13.19
C LEU A 85 4.49 5.77 14.39
N HIS A 86 3.21 6.11 14.25
CA HIS A 86 2.28 6.18 15.36
C HIS A 86 1.01 5.34 15.17
N GLY A 87 0.88 4.59 14.07
CA GLY A 87 -0.34 3.87 13.77
C GLY A 87 -0.23 2.81 12.69
N ALA A 88 -1.35 2.20 12.38
CA ALA A 88 -1.45 1.28 11.27
C ALA A 88 -1.44 2.04 9.93
N VAL A 89 -0.94 1.35 8.91
CA VAL A 89 -0.83 1.88 7.55
C VAL A 89 -1.04 0.74 6.56
N GLY A 90 -1.62 1.06 5.42
CA GLY A 90 -1.73 0.16 4.28
C GLY A 90 -1.27 0.85 3.01
N ILE A 91 -0.64 0.12 2.12
CA ILE A 91 -0.31 0.60 0.78
C ILE A 91 -0.57 -0.51 -0.22
N ASP A 92 -1.13 -0.13 -1.36
CA ASP A 92 -1.24 -1.04 -2.48
C ASP A 92 -0.88 -0.35 -3.80
N VAL A 93 -0.34 -1.13 -4.74
CA VAL A 93 0.00 -0.69 -6.10
C VAL A 93 -0.48 -1.72 -7.09
N MET A 94 -1.02 -1.24 -8.21
CA MET A 94 -1.49 -2.07 -9.31
C MET A 94 -1.15 -1.42 -10.64
N ARG A 95 -0.71 -2.24 -11.61
CA ARG A 95 -0.58 -1.82 -13.01
C ARG A 95 -1.97 -1.60 -13.60
N VAL A 96 -2.13 -0.51 -14.34
CA VAL A 96 -3.35 -0.24 -15.12
C VAL A 96 -3.34 -1.15 -16.35
N GLN A 97 -4.24 -2.12 -16.38
CA GLN A 97 -4.37 -3.08 -17.47
C GLN A 97 -5.83 -3.50 -17.63
N ASP A 98 -6.18 -3.93 -18.83
CA ASP A 98 -7.51 -4.50 -19.08
C ASP A 98 -7.61 -5.88 -18.42
N ILE A 99 -8.67 -6.07 -17.64
CA ILE A 99 -8.97 -7.33 -16.96
C ILE A 99 -10.31 -7.81 -17.52
N SER A 100 -10.28 -8.88 -18.31
CA SER A 100 -11.47 -9.40 -18.98
C SER A 100 -12.60 -9.80 -18.02
N ASP A 101 -12.25 -10.28 -16.82
CA ASP A 101 -13.20 -10.69 -15.77
C ASP A 101 -13.46 -9.62 -14.71
N TRP A 102 -13.29 -8.35 -15.07
CA TRP A 102 -13.41 -7.22 -14.16
C TRP A 102 -14.75 -7.19 -13.40
N ALA A 103 -15.85 -7.61 -14.04
CA ALA A 103 -17.18 -7.53 -13.45
C ALA A 103 -17.36 -8.50 -12.28
N ASN A 104 -16.85 -9.73 -12.40
CA ASN A 104 -16.85 -10.69 -11.31
C ASN A 104 -15.92 -10.24 -10.19
N LEU A 105 -14.71 -9.80 -10.54
CA LEU A 105 -13.74 -9.25 -9.58
C LEU A 105 -14.33 -8.08 -8.78
N ALA A 106 -14.97 -7.14 -9.45
CA ALA A 106 -15.59 -5.99 -8.80
C ALA A 106 -16.76 -6.41 -7.90
N ARG A 107 -17.65 -7.29 -8.37
CA ARG A 107 -18.78 -7.79 -7.58
C ARG A 107 -18.30 -8.48 -6.32
N ASP A 108 -17.33 -9.38 -6.45
CA ASP A 108 -16.90 -10.26 -5.37
C ASP A 108 -16.02 -9.55 -4.32
N TYR A 109 -15.26 -8.52 -4.72
CA TYR A 109 -14.29 -7.88 -3.82
C TYR A 109 -14.52 -6.38 -3.56
N LEU A 110 -15.15 -5.65 -4.49
CA LEU A 110 -15.34 -4.19 -4.39
C LEU A 110 -16.78 -3.80 -4.04
N GLY A 111 -17.72 -4.73 -4.20
CA GLY A 111 -19.11 -4.56 -3.84
C GLY A 111 -19.98 -3.94 -4.94
N PRO A 112 -21.32 -3.90 -4.71
CA PRO A 112 -22.29 -3.60 -5.75
C PRO A 112 -22.21 -2.17 -6.27
N GLN A 113 -21.91 -1.19 -5.42
CA GLN A 113 -21.82 0.21 -5.83
C GLN A 113 -20.66 0.41 -6.82
N VAL A 114 -19.46 -0.05 -6.47
CA VAL A 114 -18.28 0.07 -7.33
C VAL A 114 -18.48 -0.71 -8.63
N THR A 115 -19.11 -1.89 -8.59
CA THR A 115 -19.43 -2.67 -9.78
C THR A 115 -20.34 -1.88 -10.72
N GLN A 116 -21.35 -1.20 -10.20
CA GLN A 116 -22.25 -0.37 -10.99
C GLN A 116 -21.54 0.85 -11.59
N GLU A 117 -20.67 1.51 -10.82
CA GLU A 117 -19.88 2.65 -11.31
C GLU A 117 -18.93 2.24 -12.44
N LEU A 118 -18.28 1.06 -12.32
CA LEU A 118 -17.42 0.50 -13.36
C LEU A 118 -18.19 0.09 -14.62
N ALA A 119 -19.41 -0.43 -14.47
CA ALA A 119 -20.27 -0.78 -15.58
C ALA A 119 -20.76 0.45 -16.35
N ALA A 120 -20.96 1.56 -15.65
CA ALA A 120 -21.44 2.83 -16.25
C ALA A 120 -20.31 3.67 -16.88
N CYS A 121 -19.04 3.40 -16.56
CA CYS A 121 -17.93 4.18 -17.09
C CYS A 121 -17.56 3.75 -18.53
N PRO A 122 -17.01 4.68 -19.35
CA PRO A 122 -16.50 4.33 -20.68
C PRO A 122 -15.45 3.23 -20.63
N ASP A 123 -15.48 2.29 -21.59
CA ASP A 123 -14.59 1.13 -21.63
C ASP A 123 -13.10 1.50 -21.53
N ALA A 124 -12.69 2.58 -22.22
CA ALA A 124 -11.31 3.07 -22.18
C ALA A 124 -10.85 3.59 -20.80
N GLN A 125 -11.78 3.95 -19.91
CA GLN A 125 -11.47 4.42 -18.57
C GLN A 125 -11.55 3.31 -17.50
N ARG A 126 -12.24 2.20 -17.82
CA ARG A 126 -12.51 1.13 -16.86
C ARG A 126 -11.24 0.52 -16.26
N PRO A 127 -10.15 0.24 -17.01
CA PRO A 127 -8.92 -0.29 -16.43
C PRO A 127 -8.34 0.60 -15.33
N LEU A 128 -8.32 1.91 -15.56
CA LEU A 128 -7.84 2.88 -14.57
C LEU A 128 -8.76 2.93 -13.34
N ARG A 129 -10.07 2.98 -13.54
CA ARG A 129 -11.05 3.03 -12.45
C ARG A 129 -11.03 1.76 -11.60
N LEU A 130 -10.90 0.60 -12.25
CA LEU A 130 -10.76 -0.67 -11.55
C LEU A 130 -9.48 -0.70 -10.70
N ALA A 131 -8.34 -0.30 -11.25
CA ALA A 131 -7.08 -0.25 -10.53
C ALA A 131 -7.15 0.70 -9.32
N GLN A 132 -7.81 1.86 -9.45
CA GLN A 132 -8.05 2.80 -8.36
C GLN A 132 -8.91 2.19 -7.25
N ALA A 133 -10.02 1.56 -7.60
CA ALA A 133 -10.90 0.93 -6.64
C ALA A 133 -10.25 -0.27 -5.94
N TRP A 134 -9.51 -1.08 -6.70
CA TRP A 134 -8.79 -2.23 -6.17
C TRP A 134 -7.71 -1.81 -5.17
N THR A 135 -6.82 -0.89 -5.54
CA THR A 135 -5.74 -0.43 -4.64
C THR A 135 -6.30 0.26 -3.41
N ALA A 136 -7.42 0.98 -3.52
CA ALA A 136 -8.10 1.57 -2.37
C ALA A 136 -8.62 0.50 -1.39
N ARG A 137 -9.25 -0.58 -1.90
CA ARG A 137 -9.75 -1.69 -1.09
C ARG A 137 -8.59 -2.44 -0.42
N GLU A 138 -7.57 -2.84 -1.18
CA GLU A 138 -6.41 -3.58 -0.65
C GLU A 138 -5.62 -2.75 0.38
N ALA A 139 -5.34 -1.48 0.10
CA ALA A 139 -4.67 -0.60 1.06
C ALA A 139 -5.48 -0.46 2.35
N GLY A 140 -6.80 -0.31 2.24
CA GLY A 140 -7.69 -0.25 3.39
C GLY A 140 -7.68 -1.53 4.22
N LEU A 141 -7.76 -2.70 3.59
CA LEU A 141 -7.67 -3.99 4.28
C LEU A 141 -6.32 -4.17 5.00
N LYS A 142 -5.21 -3.85 4.31
CA LYS A 142 -3.87 -3.89 4.92
C LYS A 142 -3.75 -2.96 6.12
N CYS A 143 -4.32 -1.75 6.04
CA CYS A 143 -4.36 -0.80 7.15
C CYS A 143 -5.17 -1.33 8.35
N ALA A 144 -6.27 -2.03 8.07
CA ALA A 144 -7.09 -2.67 9.10
C ALA A 144 -6.50 -3.98 9.64
N GLY A 145 -5.39 -4.48 9.07
CA GLY A 145 -4.79 -5.78 9.43
C GLY A 145 -5.63 -6.98 8.99
N LEU A 146 -6.47 -6.80 7.97
CA LEU A 146 -7.35 -7.82 7.43
C LEU A 146 -6.74 -8.48 6.18
N PRO A 147 -6.97 -9.78 5.96
CA PRO A 147 -6.63 -10.43 4.70
C PRO A 147 -7.54 -9.92 3.57
N LEU A 148 -7.15 -10.20 2.33
CA LEU A 148 -8.05 -10.03 1.19
C LEU A 148 -9.20 -11.04 1.33
N VAL A 149 -10.40 -10.50 1.47
CA VAL A 149 -11.66 -11.24 1.58
C VAL A 149 -12.69 -10.66 0.64
N GLU A 150 -13.67 -11.48 0.24
CA GLU A 150 -14.81 -11.02 -0.53
C GLU A 150 -15.55 -9.89 0.18
N TRP A 151 -16.29 -9.12 -0.59
CA TRP A 151 -17.06 -8.00 -0.07
C TRP A 151 -18.17 -8.47 0.87
N ASP A 152 -18.10 -8.03 2.11
CA ASP A 152 -19.04 -8.37 3.19
C ASP A 152 -19.98 -7.21 3.58
N GLY A 153 -19.94 -6.11 2.84
CA GLY A 153 -20.72 -4.90 3.13
C GLY A 153 -20.09 -3.96 4.18
N VAL A 154 -18.95 -4.33 4.74
CA VAL A 154 -18.29 -3.52 5.78
C VAL A 154 -17.39 -2.46 5.16
N ALA A 155 -17.66 -1.20 5.50
CA ALA A 155 -16.79 -0.07 5.13
C ALA A 155 -15.54 -0.02 6.02
N LEU A 156 -14.39 0.17 5.40
CA LEU A 156 -13.13 0.33 6.12
C LEU A 156 -12.98 1.77 6.63
N ASN A 157 -12.74 1.92 7.94
CA ASN A 157 -12.59 3.25 8.56
C ASN A 157 -11.14 3.74 8.44
N CYS A 158 -10.74 4.11 7.23
CA CYS A 158 -9.43 4.66 6.94
C CYS A 158 -9.52 5.92 6.08
N HIS A 159 -8.47 6.73 6.12
CA HIS A 159 -8.23 7.82 5.18
C HIS A 159 -7.44 7.25 3.99
N LEU A 160 -7.95 7.45 2.79
CA LEU A 160 -7.32 6.99 1.55
C LEU A 160 -6.71 8.19 0.81
N GLN A 161 -5.50 8.02 0.31
CA GLN A 161 -4.77 9.03 -0.45
C GLN A 161 -4.08 8.37 -1.65
N ALA A 162 -4.24 8.97 -2.83
CA ALA A 162 -3.46 8.56 -4.00
C ALA A 162 -1.98 8.90 -3.79
N VAL A 163 -1.11 8.00 -4.22
CA VAL A 163 0.35 8.19 -4.23
C VAL A 163 0.80 8.32 -5.68
N GLU A 164 1.63 9.31 -5.95
CA GLU A 164 2.22 9.47 -7.27
C GLU A 164 3.13 8.28 -7.61
N THR A 165 2.90 7.71 -8.77
CA THR A 165 3.62 6.54 -9.29
C THR A 165 4.04 6.77 -10.74
N PRO A 166 5.04 6.02 -11.26
CA PRO A 166 5.34 6.02 -12.68
C PRO A 166 4.10 5.73 -13.53
N GLN A 167 4.12 6.17 -14.80
CA GLN A 167 3.03 5.93 -15.74
C GLN A 167 2.62 4.46 -15.77
N ASN A 168 1.32 4.22 -15.93
CA ASN A 168 0.67 2.90 -15.95
C ASN A 168 0.56 2.18 -14.60
N PHE A 169 0.87 2.83 -13.48
CA PHE A 169 0.55 2.32 -12.16
C PHE A 169 -0.40 3.25 -11.42
N VAL A 170 -1.15 2.66 -10.50
CA VAL A 170 -1.95 3.37 -9.50
C VAL A 170 -1.53 2.86 -8.13
N ALA A 171 -1.35 3.76 -7.18
CA ALA A 171 -1.11 3.37 -5.80
C ALA A 171 -2.00 4.17 -4.84
N THR A 172 -2.42 3.49 -3.77
CA THR A 172 -3.22 4.07 -2.71
C THR A 172 -2.56 3.81 -1.36
N LEU A 173 -2.42 4.88 -0.59
CA LEU A 173 -2.04 4.86 0.83
C LEU A 173 -3.32 4.89 1.68
N ALA A 174 -3.38 4.05 2.71
CA ALA A 174 -4.42 4.06 3.72
C ALA A 174 -3.82 4.30 5.11
N THR A 175 -4.40 5.21 5.88
CA THR A 175 -4.04 5.46 7.28
C THR A 175 -5.28 5.41 8.16
N ILE A 176 -5.13 5.11 9.44
CA ILE A 176 -6.25 5.17 10.38
C ILE A 176 -6.71 6.63 10.46
N ARG A 177 -8.02 6.87 10.39
CA ARG A 177 -8.56 8.19 10.73
C ARG A 177 -8.18 8.51 12.16
N GLY A 178 -7.34 9.52 12.35
CA GLY A 178 -6.90 9.93 13.67
C GLY A 178 -8.11 10.14 14.58
N GLN A 179 -8.16 9.43 15.70
CA GLN A 179 -8.94 9.90 16.82
C GLN A 179 -8.28 11.21 17.23
N THR A 180 -8.91 12.32 16.89
CA THR A 180 -8.56 13.62 17.47
C THR A 180 -8.67 13.44 18.97
N ARG A 181 -7.55 13.21 19.66
CA ARG A 181 -7.54 13.35 21.11
C ARG A 181 -7.92 14.81 21.37
N ARG A 182 -9.17 15.05 21.74
CA ARG A 182 -9.54 16.30 22.39
C ARG A 182 -8.74 16.34 23.69
N VAL A 183 -7.78 17.24 23.73
CA VAL A 183 -7.09 17.66 24.94
C VAL A 183 -8.06 18.52 25.75
#